data_c58ce987166e7610700b8b9f7353b614
#
_entry.id   c58ce987166e7610700b8b9f7353b614
#
_cell.length_a   1.000
_cell.length_b   1.000
_cell.length_c   1.000
_cell.angle_alpha   90.00
_cell.angle_beta   90.00
_cell.angle_gamma   90.00
#
_symmetry.space_group_name_H-M   'P 1'
#
loop_
_entity.id
_entity.type
_entity.pdbx_description
1 polymer ?
#
loop_
_entity_poly.entity_id
_entity_poly.type
_entity_poly.pdbx_seq_one_letter_code
_entity_poly.pdbx_strand_id
1 'polypeptide(L)'
;KVSGLFAANATMAALLGRAGGQGGQFVQVPMFECFTWFNMVENLWGETFIPGNGRMGYTRSINPRRRPYPTKDSFIAIVPYNDRQWATFYELGGRPNVFDDPRFSTYQERTKHTGELYALIEEVSATRTTAEWLDLLAEHDIPAMKYNRMADVLTDPHLADVGFFEELESPEIGTYRSMKHPVHYARTPVSHYAHPPMLDADGDEIRAALGM
;
A
#
# COMPACT_ATOMS: atom_id res chain seq x y z
N LYS A 1 5.52 -9.03 -7.71
CA LYS A 1 5.71 -8.94 -6.24
C LYS A 1 4.57 -9.60 -5.48
N VAL A 2 3.29 -9.35 -5.84
CA VAL A 2 2.14 -10.01 -5.19
C VAL A 2 2.26 -11.54 -5.29
N SER A 3 2.49 -12.08 -6.48
CA SER A 3 2.67 -13.54 -6.66
C SER A 3 3.86 -14.09 -5.90
N GLY A 4 4.92 -13.30 -5.73
CA GLY A 4 6.06 -13.67 -4.89
C GLY A 4 5.70 -13.83 -3.42
N LEU A 5 4.85 -12.94 -2.88
CA LEU A 5 4.32 -13.07 -1.52
C LEU A 5 3.44 -14.32 -1.37
N PHE A 6 2.58 -14.62 -2.37
CA PHE A 6 1.81 -15.88 -2.38
C PHE A 6 2.73 -17.10 -2.41
N ALA A 7 3.80 -17.07 -3.23
CA ALA A 7 4.75 -18.16 -3.30
C ALA A 7 5.47 -18.40 -1.96
N ALA A 8 5.92 -17.34 -1.29
CA ALA A 8 6.53 -17.43 0.03
C ALA A 8 5.58 -18.06 1.06
N ASN A 9 4.33 -17.57 1.12
CA ASN A 9 3.31 -18.13 2.03
C ASN A 9 3.02 -19.61 1.72
N ALA A 10 2.83 -19.95 0.45
CA ALA A 10 2.56 -21.33 0.03
C ALA A 10 3.73 -22.26 0.35
N THR A 11 4.96 -21.82 0.16
CA THR A 11 6.17 -22.57 0.52
C THR A 11 6.23 -22.84 2.02
N MET A 12 6.02 -21.81 2.85
CA MET A 12 5.98 -21.95 4.31
C MET A 12 4.88 -22.94 4.76
N ALA A 13 3.68 -22.82 4.19
CA ALA A 13 2.58 -23.72 4.49
C ALA A 13 2.90 -25.18 4.11
N ALA A 14 3.51 -25.41 2.94
CA ALA A 14 3.93 -26.74 2.50
C ALA A 14 5.03 -27.34 3.39
N LEU A 15 5.98 -26.52 3.83
CA LEU A 15 7.05 -26.94 4.76
C LEU A 15 6.49 -27.32 6.13
N LEU A 16 5.54 -26.52 6.65
CA LEU A 16 4.83 -26.85 7.90
C LEU A 16 4.04 -28.13 7.78
N GLY A 17 3.30 -28.34 6.68
CA GLY A 17 2.60 -29.59 6.40
C GLY A 17 3.55 -30.79 6.34
N ARG A 18 4.69 -30.64 5.68
CA ARG A 18 5.73 -31.68 5.63
C ARG A 18 6.26 -31.99 7.03
N ALA A 19 6.54 -30.98 7.85
CA ALA A 19 7.00 -31.17 9.23
C ALA A 19 5.91 -31.86 10.10
N GLY A 20 4.62 -31.64 9.79
CA GLY A 20 3.48 -32.33 10.39
C GLY A 20 3.21 -33.75 9.87
N GLY A 21 4.10 -34.31 9.04
CA GLY A 21 3.99 -35.69 8.54
C GLY A 21 3.16 -35.88 7.26
N GLN A 22 2.74 -34.80 6.59
CA GLN A 22 1.95 -34.89 5.35
C GLN A 22 2.80 -35.18 4.07
N GLY A 23 4.12 -35.27 4.23
CA GLY A 23 5.02 -35.48 3.10
C GLY A 23 5.28 -34.23 2.27
N GLY A 24 6.11 -34.37 1.23
CA GLY A 24 6.36 -33.32 0.25
C GLY A 24 5.26 -33.26 -0.81
N GLN A 25 5.05 -32.06 -1.40
CA GLN A 25 4.04 -31.87 -2.44
C GLN A 25 4.51 -30.86 -3.49
N PHE A 26 4.00 -30.99 -4.69
CA PHE A 26 4.13 -29.96 -5.70
C PHE A 26 3.17 -28.80 -5.41
N VAL A 27 3.67 -27.58 -5.46
CA VAL A 27 2.87 -26.36 -5.20
C VAL A 27 2.96 -25.46 -6.43
N GLN A 28 1.81 -25.23 -7.05
CA GLN A 28 1.69 -24.31 -8.17
C GLN A 28 1.15 -22.96 -7.70
N VAL A 29 1.83 -21.87 -8.11
CA VAL A 29 1.48 -20.49 -7.74
C VAL A 29 1.32 -19.67 -9.03
N PRO A 30 0.16 -19.72 -9.69
CA PRO A 30 -0.04 -19.05 -10.97
C PRO A 30 -0.23 -17.54 -10.74
N MET A 31 0.51 -16.74 -11.51
CA MET A 31 0.57 -15.27 -11.32
C MET A 31 -0.77 -14.58 -11.57
N PHE A 32 -1.50 -15.02 -12.59
CA PHE A 32 -2.77 -14.41 -12.96
C PHE A 32 -3.82 -14.60 -11.88
N GLU A 33 -4.00 -15.82 -11.39
CA GLU A 33 -4.97 -16.15 -10.36
C GLU A 33 -4.63 -15.48 -9.02
N CYS A 34 -3.35 -15.46 -8.63
CA CYS A 34 -2.91 -14.77 -7.43
C CYS A 34 -3.21 -13.27 -7.48
N PHE A 35 -2.94 -12.62 -8.62
CA PHE A 35 -3.20 -11.20 -8.76
C PHE A 35 -4.70 -10.90 -8.90
N THR A 36 -5.43 -11.75 -9.60
CA THR A 36 -6.90 -11.69 -9.69
C THR A 36 -7.53 -11.80 -8.30
N TRP A 37 -7.13 -12.80 -7.53
CA TRP A 37 -7.62 -12.98 -6.15
C TRP A 37 -7.36 -11.73 -5.30
N PHE A 38 -6.13 -11.20 -5.33
CA PHE A 38 -5.74 -10.01 -4.58
C PHE A 38 -6.63 -8.81 -4.90
N ASN A 39 -6.98 -8.60 -6.18
CA ASN A 39 -7.84 -7.50 -6.58
C ASN A 39 -9.33 -7.77 -6.35
N MET A 40 -9.78 -9.01 -6.61
CA MET A 40 -11.21 -9.33 -6.58
C MET A 40 -11.75 -9.57 -5.18
N VAL A 41 -10.92 -9.80 -4.17
CA VAL A 41 -11.35 -9.94 -2.78
C VAL A 41 -12.17 -8.73 -2.30
N GLU A 42 -11.86 -7.54 -2.82
CA GLU A 42 -12.59 -6.31 -2.57
C GLU A 42 -13.60 -5.97 -3.67
N ASN A 43 -13.26 -6.27 -4.92
CA ASN A 43 -13.95 -5.74 -6.10
C ASN A 43 -15.00 -6.70 -6.69
N LEU A 44 -15.12 -7.91 -6.24
CA LEU A 44 -16.20 -8.81 -6.66
C LEU A 44 -17.57 -8.25 -6.25
N TRP A 45 -17.64 -7.62 -5.08
CA TRP A 45 -18.75 -6.81 -4.58
C TRP A 45 -20.11 -7.51 -4.72
N GLY A 46 -21.04 -6.94 -5.52
CA GLY A 46 -22.37 -7.48 -5.73
C GLY A 46 -22.41 -8.74 -6.57
N GLU A 47 -21.36 -9.07 -7.32
CA GLU A 47 -21.22 -10.32 -8.05
C GLU A 47 -20.71 -11.48 -7.18
N THR A 48 -20.49 -11.25 -5.88
CA THR A 48 -20.26 -12.31 -4.89
C THR A 48 -21.46 -13.22 -4.73
N PHE A 49 -22.67 -12.72 -4.95
CA PHE A 49 -23.92 -13.49 -4.82
C PHE A 49 -24.34 -14.09 -6.17
N ILE A 50 -25.13 -15.17 -6.12
CA ILE A 50 -25.68 -15.82 -7.32
C ILE A 50 -27.20 -15.94 -7.14
N PRO A 51 -28.03 -15.28 -7.97
CA PRO A 51 -27.61 -14.34 -9.00
C PRO A 51 -27.00 -13.06 -8.43
N GLY A 52 -26.01 -12.50 -9.13
CA GLY A 52 -25.41 -11.24 -8.79
C GLY A 52 -26.37 -10.05 -8.98
N ASN A 53 -26.01 -8.89 -8.43
CA ASN A 53 -26.80 -7.67 -8.61
C ASN A 53 -26.23 -6.71 -9.69
N GLY A 54 -25.29 -7.20 -10.51
CA GLY A 54 -24.70 -6.48 -11.64
C GLY A 54 -23.71 -5.38 -11.25
N ARG A 55 -23.27 -5.29 -10.01
CA ARG A 55 -22.32 -4.26 -9.55
C ARG A 55 -21.00 -4.89 -9.14
N MET A 56 -19.95 -4.60 -9.88
CA MET A 56 -18.57 -4.91 -9.54
C MET A 56 -17.82 -3.65 -9.12
N GLY A 57 -16.81 -3.83 -8.29
CA GLY A 57 -15.93 -2.77 -7.83
C GLY A 57 -16.43 -2.05 -6.60
N TYR A 58 -15.53 -1.89 -5.64
CA TYR A 58 -15.78 -1.08 -4.46
C TYR A 58 -15.79 0.40 -4.87
N THR A 59 -16.97 1.00 -4.87
CA THR A 59 -17.22 2.34 -5.44
C THR A 59 -16.29 3.43 -4.92
N ARG A 60 -15.81 3.32 -3.68
CA ARG A 60 -14.85 4.29 -3.13
C ARG A 60 -13.45 4.10 -3.72
N SER A 61 -13.00 2.84 -3.91
CA SER A 61 -11.66 2.53 -4.43
C SER A 61 -11.54 2.82 -5.91
N ILE A 62 -12.57 2.50 -6.70
CA ILE A 62 -12.56 2.68 -8.16
C ILE A 62 -12.93 4.08 -8.62
N ASN A 63 -13.28 4.99 -7.70
CA ASN A 63 -13.65 6.35 -8.06
C ASN A 63 -12.40 7.10 -8.58
N PRO A 64 -12.42 7.65 -9.81
CA PRO A 64 -11.26 8.33 -10.39
C PRO A 64 -10.87 9.62 -9.66
N ARG A 65 -11.77 10.16 -8.83
CA ARG A 65 -11.47 11.32 -7.97
C ARG A 65 -10.83 10.93 -6.63
N ARG A 66 -10.73 9.66 -6.29
CA ARG A 66 -9.95 9.18 -5.15
C ARG A 66 -8.48 9.11 -5.53
N ARG A 67 -7.82 10.22 -5.43
CA ARG A 67 -6.43 10.44 -5.80
C ARG A 67 -5.79 11.44 -4.84
N PRO A 68 -4.47 11.63 -4.84
CA PRO A 68 -3.87 12.76 -4.16
C PRO A 68 -4.47 14.09 -4.67
N TYR A 69 -4.84 14.96 -3.76
CA TYR A 69 -5.50 16.23 -4.06
C TYR A 69 -4.47 17.36 -4.17
N PRO A 70 -4.63 18.32 -5.09
CA PRO A 70 -3.71 19.45 -5.23
C PRO A 70 -3.76 20.34 -3.98
N THR A 71 -2.61 20.84 -3.58
CA THR A 71 -2.44 21.91 -2.62
C THR A 71 -1.84 23.13 -3.35
N LYS A 72 -1.58 24.22 -2.64
CA LYS A 72 -0.92 25.39 -3.26
C LYS A 72 0.48 25.09 -3.81
N ASP A 73 1.16 24.12 -3.24
CA ASP A 73 2.58 23.85 -3.50
C ASP A 73 2.89 22.41 -3.94
N SER A 74 1.98 21.46 -3.76
CA SER A 74 2.20 20.05 -4.08
C SER A 74 0.87 19.28 -4.15
N PHE A 75 0.87 18.07 -3.60
CA PHE A 75 -0.30 17.20 -3.46
C PHE A 75 -0.33 16.58 -2.06
N ILE A 76 -1.53 16.27 -1.60
CA ILE A 76 -1.80 15.63 -0.31
C ILE A 76 -2.82 14.49 -0.47
N ALA A 77 -2.61 13.38 0.21
CA ALA A 77 -3.62 12.37 0.40
C ALA A 77 -4.38 12.68 1.70
N ILE A 78 -5.70 12.84 1.61
CA ILE A 78 -6.58 13.12 2.75
C ILE A 78 -7.66 12.06 2.75
N VAL A 79 -7.88 11.40 3.90
CA VAL A 79 -8.83 10.30 4.02
C VAL A 79 -9.68 10.49 5.28
N PRO A 80 -10.66 11.41 5.30
CA PRO A 80 -11.62 11.46 6.39
C PRO A 80 -12.42 10.15 6.44
N TYR A 81 -12.47 9.52 7.59
CA TYR A 81 -13.02 8.17 7.72
C TYR A 81 -14.44 8.17 8.31
N ASN A 82 -14.72 9.03 9.26
CA ASN A 82 -16.01 9.13 9.94
C ASN A 82 -16.67 10.50 9.74
N ASP A 83 -17.94 10.61 10.12
CA ASP A 83 -18.75 11.82 9.91
C ASP A 83 -18.14 13.06 10.57
N ARG A 84 -17.57 12.93 11.77
CA ARG A 84 -16.87 14.02 12.46
C ARG A 84 -15.68 14.53 11.62
N GLN A 85 -14.83 13.63 11.14
CA GLN A 85 -13.66 14.01 10.35
C GLN A 85 -14.06 14.68 9.03
N TRP A 86 -15.11 14.20 8.37
CA TRP A 86 -15.64 14.82 7.16
C TRP A 86 -16.15 16.23 7.43
N ALA A 87 -16.97 16.43 8.48
CA ALA A 87 -17.51 17.73 8.84
C ALA A 87 -16.38 18.70 9.22
N THR A 88 -15.46 18.27 10.08
CA THR A 88 -14.30 19.07 10.50
C THR A 88 -13.42 19.48 9.31
N PHE A 89 -13.14 18.55 8.37
CA PHE A 89 -12.34 18.86 7.19
C PHE A 89 -12.95 20.01 6.37
N TYR A 90 -14.27 19.97 6.10
CA TYR A 90 -14.92 21.02 5.33
C TYR A 90 -15.06 22.32 6.12
N GLU A 91 -15.27 22.26 7.42
CA GLU A 91 -15.26 23.44 8.30
C GLU A 91 -13.90 24.15 8.24
N LEU A 92 -12.80 23.40 8.41
CA LEU A 92 -11.42 23.91 8.29
C LEU A 92 -11.14 24.47 6.88
N GLY A 93 -11.82 23.94 5.88
CA GLY A 93 -11.76 24.40 4.49
C GLY A 93 -12.67 25.59 4.17
N GLY A 94 -13.36 26.14 5.17
CA GLY A 94 -14.29 27.28 4.98
C GLY A 94 -15.64 26.91 4.35
N ARG A 95 -16.01 25.62 4.40
CA ARG A 95 -17.27 25.10 3.85
C ARG A 95 -18.08 24.32 4.91
N PRO A 96 -18.49 24.94 6.04
CA PRO A 96 -19.13 24.24 7.15
C PRO A 96 -20.47 23.60 6.77
N ASN A 97 -21.17 24.10 5.75
CA ASN A 97 -22.53 23.71 5.39
C ASN A 97 -22.59 22.62 4.31
N VAL A 98 -21.49 21.90 4.01
CA VAL A 98 -21.48 20.86 2.97
C VAL A 98 -22.52 19.77 3.27
N PHE A 99 -22.75 19.45 4.53
CA PHE A 99 -23.69 18.39 4.92
C PHE A 99 -25.15 18.84 5.07
N ASP A 100 -25.43 20.13 4.87
CA ASP A 100 -26.79 20.65 4.72
C ASP A 100 -27.36 20.32 3.33
N ASP A 101 -26.47 19.99 2.36
CA ASP A 101 -26.90 19.52 1.05
C ASP A 101 -27.48 18.09 1.17
N PRO A 102 -28.70 17.85 0.66
CA PRO A 102 -29.35 16.54 0.71
C PRO A 102 -28.49 15.40 0.13
N ARG A 103 -27.63 15.68 -0.87
CA ARG A 103 -26.73 14.70 -1.47
C ARG A 103 -25.70 14.15 -0.49
N PHE A 104 -25.37 14.89 0.57
CA PHE A 104 -24.32 14.54 1.52
C PHE A 104 -24.83 14.36 2.95
N SER A 105 -26.11 14.60 3.20
CA SER A 105 -26.72 14.63 4.55
C SER A 105 -26.69 13.30 5.29
N THR A 106 -26.69 12.17 4.58
CA THR A 106 -26.63 10.84 5.18
C THR A 106 -25.50 10.01 4.59
N TYR A 107 -25.05 8.98 5.30
CA TYR A 107 -24.03 8.05 4.79
C TYR A 107 -24.46 7.40 3.47
N GLN A 108 -25.74 7.02 3.34
CA GLN A 108 -26.26 6.39 2.13
C GLN A 108 -26.22 7.35 0.92
N GLU A 109 -26.63 8.60 1.11
CA GLU A 109 -26.59 9.59 0.05
C GLU A 109 -25.13 9.95 -0.32
N ARG A 110 -24.26 10.13 0.66
CA ARG A 110 -22.81 10.34 0.40
C ARG A 110 -22.20 9.23 -0.43
N THR A 111 -22.61 7.99 -0.20
CA THR A 111 -22.08 6.85 -0.97
C THR A 111 -22.47 6.93 -2.45
N LYS A 112 -23.67 7.42 -2.75
CA LYS A 112 -24.12 7.64 -4.14
C LYS A 112 -23.41 8.81 -4.81
N HIS A 113 -23.09 9.84 -4.04
CA HIS A 113 -22.48 11.10 -4.49
C HIS A 113 -20.99 11.24 -4.13
N THR A 114 -20.30 10.12 -3.89
CA THR A 114 -18.89 10.12 -3.45
C THR A 114 -17.97 10.91 -4.40
N GLY A 115 -18.20 10.83 -5.71
CA GLY A 115 -17.39 11.56 -6.69
C GLY A 115 -17.53 13.07 -6.56
N GLU A 116 -18.72 13.58 -6.25
CA GLU A 116 -18.97 15.01 -6.03
C GLU A 116 -18.33 15.46 -4.71
N LEU A 117 -18.43 14.64 -3.68
CA LEU A 117 -17.80 14.91 -2.39
C LEU A 117 -16.25 14.98 -2.53
N TYR A 118 -15.66 14.07 -3.31
CA TYR A 118 -14.23 14.11 -3.59
C TYR A 118 -13.81 15.31 -4.46
N ALA A 119 -14.68 15.80 -5.35
CA ALA A 119 -14.42 17.05 -6.06
C ALA A 119 -14.34 18.26 -5.11
N LEU A 120 -15.17 18.30 -4.08
CA LEU A 120 -15.10 19.34 -3.05
C LEU A 120 -13.79 19.25 -2.22
N ILE A 121 -13.24 18.06 -1.97
CA ILE A 121 -11.92 17.95 -1.34
C ILE A 121 -10.87 18.62 -2.22
N GLU A 122 -10.89 18.37 -3.53
CA GLU A 122 -9.94 18.95 -4.48
C GLU A 122 -9.97 20.48 -4.45
N GLU A 123 -11.16 21.08 -4.40
CA GLU A 123 -11.31 22.54 -4.30
C GLU A 123 -10.80 23.08 -2.95
N VAL A 124 -11.15 22.43 -1.87
CA VAL A 124 -10.77 22.81 -0.51
C VAL A 124 -9.27 22.68 -0.28
N SER A 125 -8.69 21.55 -0.68
CA SER A 125 -7.25 21.27 -0.47
C SER A 125 -6.34 22.27 -1.21
N ALA A 126 -6.77 22.80 -2.36
CA ALA A 126 -6.04 23.80 -3.12
C ALA A 126 -5.93 25.17 -2.41
N THR A 127 -6.62 25.39 -1.29
CA THR A 127 -6.65 26.69 -0.57
C THR A 127 -5.44 26.91 0.35
N ARG A 128 -4.69 25.87 0.69
CA ARG A 128 -3.52 25.94 1.59
C ARG A 128 -2.34 25.16 1.04
N THR A 129 -1.17 25.36 1.63
CA THR A 129 0.02 24.55 1.37
C THR A 129 -0.11 23.16 1.97
N THR A 130 0.70 22.23 1.52
CA THR A 130 0.75 20.86 2.06
C THR A 130 1.08 20.86 3.56
N ALA A 131 2.06 21.67 3.98
CA ALA A 131 2.46 21.76 5.37
C ALA A 131 1.31 22.29 6.26
N GLU A 132 0.69 23.41 5.87
CA GLU A 132 -0.46 23.97 6.60
C GLU A 132 -1.60 22.98 6.75
N TRP A 133 -1.87 22.17 5.71
CA TRP A 133 -2.89 21.11 5.81
C TRP A 133 -2.48 19.98 6.74
N LEU A 134 -1.23 19.51 6.67
CA LEU A 134 -0.77 18.41 7.51
C LEU A 134 -0.84 18.76 9.00
N ASP A 135 -0.38 19.96 9.38
CA ASP A 135 -0.44 20.44 10.75
C ASP A 135 -1.90 20.52 11.24
N LEU A 136 -2.74 21.18 10.45
CA LEU A 136 -4.16 21.39 10.78
C LEU A 136 -4.95 20.08 10.89
N LEU A 137 -4.70 19.13 9.98
CA LEU A 137 -5.39 17.84 9.98
C LEU A 137 -4.91 16.93 11.11
N ALA A 138 -3.63 17.01 11.49
CA ALA A 138 -3.08 16.29 12.63
C ALA A 138 -3.71 16.76 13.96
N GLU A 139 -3.91 18.06 14.15
CA GLU A 139 -4.58 18.61 15.34
C GLU A 139 -6.01 18.09 15.51
N HIS A 140 -6.64 17.67 14.43
CA HIS A 140 -8.03 17.19 14.42
C HIS A 140 -8.18 15.68 14.20
N ASP A 141 -7.10 14.91 14.29
CA ASP A 141 -7.08 13.46 14.06
C ASP A 141 -7.63 13.04 12.69
N ILE A 142 -7.42 13.85 11.66
CA ILE A 142 -7.83 13.52 10.29
C ILE A 142 -6.64 12.90 9.56
N PRO A 143 -6.73 11.63 9.11
CA PRO A 143 -5.64 10.98 8.41
C PRO A 143 -5.27 11.70 7.12
N ALA A 144 -4.04 12.14 7.02
CA ALA A 144 -3.48 12.79 5.85
C ALA A 144 -1.99 12.47 5.69
N MET A 145 -1.51 12.56 4.47
CA MET A 145 -0.12 12.26 4.14
C MET A 145 0.33 13.11 2.95
N LYS A 146 1.56 13.60 3.02
CA LYS A 146 2.19 14.22 1.85
C LYS A 146 2.26 13.20 0.72
N TYR A 147 1.99 13.63 -0.50
CA TYR A 147 2.27 12.81 -1.68
C TYR A 147 3.78 12.80 -1.97
N ASN A 148 4.40 11.64 -1.84
CA ASN A 148 5.81 11.46 -2.13
C ASN A 148 6.01 11.00 -3.58
N ARG A 149 6.92 11.64 -4.29
CA ARG A 149 7.46 11.10 -5.54
C ARG A 149 8.44 9.97 -5.21
N MET A 150 8.77 9.13 -6.20
CA MET A 150 9.72 8.03 -5.99
C MET A 150 11.06 8.51 -5.41
N ALA A 151 11.55 9.67 -5.85
CA ALA A 151 12.80 10.24 -5.34
C ALA A 151 12.69 10.72 -3.88
N ASP A 152 11.53 11.21 -3.47
CA ASP A 152 11.30 11.74 -2.12
C ASP A 152 11.37 10.62 -1.06
N VAL A 153 11.10 9.38 -1.44
CA VAL A 153 11.15 8.20 -0.56
C VAL A 153 12.56 7.99 0.01
N LEU A 154 13.61 8.32 -0.74
CA LEU A 154 15.00 8.17 -0.29
C LEU A 154 15.37 9.13 0.84
N THR A 155 14.65 10.22 0.99
CA THR A 155 14.87 11.26 2.01
C THR A 155 13.69 11.39 2.97
N ASP A 156 12.80 10.41 2.99
CA ASP A 156 11.65 10.40 3.90
C ASP A 156 12.15 10.33 5.35
N PRO A 157 11.71 11.25 6.23
CA PRO A 157 12.21 11.33 7.60
C PRO A 157 11.96 10.06 8.42
N HIS A 158 10.80 9.42 8.24
CA HIS A 158 10.49 8.18 8.95
C HIS A 158 11.39 7.03 8.48
N LEU A 159 11.61 6.89 7.17
CA LEU A 159 12.50 5.86 6.64
C LEU A 159 13.96 6.09 7.04
N ALA A 160 14.38 7.35 7.19
CA ALA A 160 15.69 7.69 7.73
C ALA A 160 15.80 7.34 9.22
N ASP A 161 14.79 7.66 10.03
CA ASP A 161 14.76 7.38 11.47
C ASP A 161 14.84 5.88 11.77
N VAL A 162 14.09 5.06 11.02
CA VAL A 162 14.14 3.58 11.16
C VAL A 162 15.35 2.95 10.43
N GLY A 163 16.16 3.75 9.76
CA GLY A 163 17.33 3.30 9.00
C GLY A 163 16.98 2.28 7.92
N PHE A 164 15.87 2.52 7.18
CA PHE A 164 15.35 1.57 6.22
C PHE A 164 16.29 1.34 5.03
N PHE A 165 16.97 2.39 4.57
CA PHE A 165 17.99 2.30 3.55
C PHE A 165 19.38 2.21 4.20
N GLU A 166 20.20 1.33 3.68
CA GLU A 166 21.59 1.12 4.11
C GLU A 166 22.53 1.09 2.91
N GLU A 167 23.76 1.53 3.11
CA GLU A 167 24.81 1.42 2.11
C GLU A 167 25.67 0.21 2.43
N LEU A 168 25.83 -0.65 1.45
CA LEU A 168 26.63 -1.89 1.55
C LEU A 168 27.76 -1.82 0.53
N GLU A 169 28.90 -2.40 0.91
CA GLU A 169 30.07 -2.52 0.02
C GLU A 169 30.23 -3.96 -0.42
N SER A 170 30.24 -4.19 -1.72
CA SER A 170 30.56 -5.48 -2.34
C SER A 170 31.89 -5.40 -3.07
N PRO A 171 32.76 -6.41 -2.93
CA PRO A 171 34.00 -6.46 -3.66
C PRO A 171 33.84 -6.42 -5.17
N GLU A 172 32.72 -6.96 -5.69
CA GLU A 172 32.48 -7.14 -7.12
C GLU A 172 31.77 -5.94 -7.75
N ILE A 173 30.79 -5.35 -7.04
CA ILE A 173 29.92 -4.31 -7.61
C ILE A 173 30.10 -2.93 -6.97
N GLY A 174 30.98 -2.81 -5.96
CA GLY A 174 31.20 -1.56 -5.24
C GLY A 174 30.10 -1.22 -4.25
N THR A 175 30.00 0.04 -3.88
CA THR A 175 29.01 0.52 -2.92
C THR A 175 27.62 0.58 -3.56
N TYR A 176 26.62 0.00 -2.90
CA TYR A 176 25.24 0.01 -3.36
C TYR A 176 24.26 0.23 -2.22
N ARG A 177 23.08 0.75 -2.54
CA ARG A 177 22.01 0.96 -1.57
C ARG A 177 21.10 -0.26 -1.51
N SER A 178 20.88 -0.76 -0.30
CA SER A 178 19.96 -1.86 0.02
C SER A 178 18.81 -1.36 0.86
N MET A 179 17.77 -2.17 0.94
CA MET A 179 16.63 -1.96 1.83
C MET A 179 16.64 -3.03 2.90
N LYS A 180 16.50 -2.63 4.16
CA LYS A 180 16.33 -3.58 5.26
C LYS A 180 15.01 -4.32 5.14
N HIS A 181 15.00 -5.54 5.66
CA HIS A 181 13.77 -6.30 5.75
C HIS A 181 12.77 -5.58 6.68
N PRO A 182 11.52 -5.35 6.23
CA PRO A 182 10.57 -4.52 6.98
C PRO A 182 9.96 -5.20 8.21
N VAL A 183 10.16 -6.52 8.37
CA VAL A 183 9.62 -7.29 9.50
C VAL A 183 10.70 -7.47 10.56
N HIS A 184 10.38 -7.11 11.79
CA HIS A 184 11.29 -7.23 12.94
C HIS A 184 10.91 -8.46 13.78
N TYR A 185 11.84 -9.38 13.90
CA TYR A 185 11.70 -10.57 14.75
C TYR A 185 12.48 -10.34 16.06
N ALA A 186 11.80 -10.36 17.20
CA ALA A 186 12.43 -10.07 18.50
C ALA A 186 13.50 -11.08 18.92
N ARG A 187 13.40 -12.33 18.50
CA ARG A 187 14.32 -13.41 18.89
C ARG A 187 15.28 -13.84 17.77
N THR A 188 14.84 -13.70 16.53
CA THR A 188 15.58 -14.15 15.34
C THR A 188 15.61 -13.01 14.31
N PRO A 189 16.28 -11.90 14.63
CA PRO A 189 16.35 -10.77 13.70
C PRO A 189 17.01 -11.22 12.39
N VAL A 190 16.56 -10.64 11.29
CA VAL A 190 17.24 -10.81 10.01
C VAL A 190 18.59 -10.09 10.11
N SER A 191 19.68 -10.82 10.16
CA SER A 191 21.03 -10.29 10.44
C SER A 191 22.02 -10.46 9.31
N HIS A 192 21.64 -11.14 8.24
CA HIS A 192 22.57 -11.45 7.16
C HIS A 192 21.91 -11.27 5.79
N TYR A 193 22.61 -10.55 4.93
CA TYR A 193 22.31 -10.42 3.52
C TYR A 193 23.53 -10.83 2.73
N ALA A 194 23.38 -11.80 1.83
CA ALA A 194 24.39 -12.04 0.82
C ALA A 194 24.36 -10.88 -0.21
N HIS A 195 25.52 -10.46 -0.68
CA HIS A 195 25.60 -9.56 -1.83
C HIS A 195 25.00 -10.23 -3.07
N PRO A 196 24.47 -9.48 -4.03
CA PRO A 196 24.07 -10.05 -5.31
C PRO A 196 25.25 -10.78 -5.95
N PRO A 197 25.11 -12.08 -6.27
CA PRO A 197 26.21 -12.82 -6.88
C PRO A 197 26.44 -12.36 -8.33
N MET A 198 27.67 -12.46 -8.80
CA MET A 198 28.00 -12.31 -10.22
C MET A 198 27.43 -13.49 -11.02
N LEU A 199 27.27 -13.30 -12.33
CA LEU A 199 26.79 -14.36 -13.21
C LEU A 199 27.70 -15.62 -13.07
N ASP A 200 27.05 -16.76 -12.83
CA ASP A 200 27.68 -18.08 -12.63
C ASP A 200 28.66 -18.17 -11.44
N ALA A 201 28.51 -17.28 -10.43
CA ALA A 201 29.40 -17.27 -9.25
C ALA A 201 29.37 -18.61 -8.49
N ASP A 202 28.22 -19.26 -8.42
CA ASP A 202 28.05 -20.55 -7.74
C ASP A 202 28.09 -21.76 -8.69
N GLY A 203 28.43 -21.54 -9.98
CA GLY A 203 28.29 -22.53 -11.03
C GLY A 203 29.20 -23.76 -10.81
N ASP A 204 30.44 -23.57 -10.40
CA ASP A 204 31.38 -24.67 -10.16
C ASP A 204 30.94 -25.52 -8.96
N GLU A 205 30.48 -24.91 -7.89
CA GLU A 205 29.95 -25.62 -6.71
C GLU A 205 28.69 -26.44 -7.07
N ILE A 206 27.77 -25.84 -7.82
CA ILE A 206 26.56 -26.53 -8.27
C ILE A 206 26.88 -27.70 -9.18
N ARG A 207 27.80 -27.51 -10.17
CA ARG A 207 28.24 -28.60 -11.06
C ARG A 207 28.89 -29.73 -10.29
N ALA A 208 29.78 -29.42 -9.37
CA ALA A 208 30.40 -30.42 -8.52
C ALA A 208 29.39 -31.20 -7.66
N ALA A 209 28.42 -30.52 -7.07
CA ALA A 209 27.37 -31.15 -6.29
C ALA A 209 26.46 -32.09 -7.12
N LEU A 210 26.29 -31.79 -8.40
CA LEU A 210 25.51 -32.61 -9.34
C LEU A 210 26.37 -33.71 -10.04
N GLY A 211 27.68 -33.78 -9.79
CA GLY A 211 28.59 -34.75 -10.43
C GLY A 211 28.85 -34.44 -11.91
N MET A 212 28.75 -33.18 -12.29
CA MET A 212 28.95 -32.71 -13.68
C MET A 212 30.37 -32.17 -13.89
#